data_582e3a3486d55e31cc26b72271bf9408
#
_entry.id   582e3a3486d55e31cc26b72271bf9408
#
_cell.length_a   1.000
_cell.length_b   1.000
_cell.length_c   1.000
_cell.angle_alpha   90.00
_cell.angle_beta   90.00
_cell.angle_gamma   90.00
#
_symmetry.space_group_name_H-M   'P 1'
#
loop_
_entity.id
_entity.type
_entity.pdbx_description
1 polymer ?
#
loop_
_entity_poly.entity_id
_entity_poly.type
_entity_poly.pdbx_seq_one_letter_code
_entity_poly.pdbx_strand_id
1 'polypeptide(L)'
;MAASNQFVLNPYLTWQREQGIPIHTGYFVEDLRTVPVGYWKERNANGAFINLSNAVVNDAVLLEIPRGEKTTPRRQVFDESVMIVDGQGATSMWYKDGKKRTFEWQQGSVFAIPPNVFYEHYAMNTPARMVSCTSAPLYMQLFNNNDFLFNCDYKFLDRFAEEENYFAEAPQVLAGFNGVETNFIADVRQWFTRENVYALEEKGGFKQSRDRAQDAYSMRVRFAKTMMFLRLSGWSVGTYKKAHRHGPGFTIVILDGAGFSFMWEVGKARERIDWHAWSMFVPPAMWFHEHFNTSVEPVRFLAFHPPGMLAYPGWSGEGEHFIGKGPNQIEYDDEDPEIRAAFEAELAKNGLKSKMRPELYQKTSER
;
A
#
# COMPACT_ATOMS: atom_id res chain seq x y z
N MET A 1 7.52 26.79 -28.94
CA MET A 1 7.84 25.54 -29.67
C MET A 1 6.51 24.84 -29.95
N ALA A 2 6.22 24.52 -31.20
CA ALA A 2 5.00 23.80 -31.57
C ALA A 2 5.05 22.41 -30.91
N ALA A 3 4.03 22.04 -30.16
CA ALA A 3 3.90 20.71 -29.63
C ALA A 3 3.91 19.72 -30.79
N SER A 4 4.72 18.67 -30.70
CA SER A 4 4.71 17.59 -31.71
C SER A 4 3.33 16.94 -31.69
N ASN A 5 2.70 16.84 -32.87
CA ASN A 5 1.39 16.18 -33.07
C ASN A 5 1.51 14.64 -32.96
N GLN A 6 2.45 14.14 -32.14
CA GLN A 6 2.69 12.71 -31.99
C GLN A 6 1.77 12.15 -30.91
N PHE A 7 1.00 11.11 -31.22
CA PHE A 7 0.20 10.37 -30.26
C PHE A 7 1.09 9.69 -29.21
N VAL A 8 0.83 9.95 -27.94
CA VAL A 8 1.54 9.34 -26.81
C VAL A 8 0.68 8.23 -26.20
N LEU A 9 1.10 6.98 -26.42
CA LEU A 9 0.33 5.80 -25.97
C LEU A 9 0.19 5.71 -24.45
N ASN A 10 1.24 6.09 -23.72
CA ASN A 10 1.25 6.11 -22.26
C ASN A 10 1.96 7.35 -21.73
N PRO A 11 1.22 8.44 -21.44
CA PRO A 11 1.79 9.69 -20.93
C PRO A 11 2.58 9.52 -19.65
N TYR A 12 2.13 8.65 -18.74
CA TYR A 12 2.79 8.41 -17.47
C TYR A 12 4.18 7.78 -17.65
N LEU A 13 4.31 6.72 -18.45
CA LEU A 13 5.61 6.10 -18.71
C LEU A 13 6.56 7.04 -19.47
N THR A 14 6.02 7.89 -20.32
CA THR A 14 6.81 8.93 -21.01
C THR A 14 7.35 9.92 -20.00
N TRP A 15 6.49 10.47 -19.14
CA TRP A 15 6.88 11.38 -18.06
C TRP A 15 7.93 10.76 -17.13
N GLN A 16 7.77 9.49 -16.72
CA GLN A 16 8.76 8.80 -15.87
C GLN A 16 10.15 8.76 -16.50
N ARG A 17 10.22 8.42 -17.80
CA ARG A 17 11.51 8.37 -18.54
C ARG A 17 12.20 9.73 -18.62
N GLU A 18 11.41 10.79 -18.75
CA GLU A 18 11.90 12.17 -18.75
C GLU A 18 12.51 12.61 -17.41
N GLN A 19 12.12 11.97 -16.31
CA GLN A 19 12.70 12.27 -14.98
C GLN A 19 14.16 11.80 -14.84
N GLY A 20 14.61 10.86 -15.65
CA GLY A 20 16.02 10.41 -15.70
C GLY A 20 16.48 9.62 -14.47
N ILE A 21 15.56 9.05 -13.70
CA ILE A 21 15.85 8.20 -12.54
C ILE A 21 15.52 6.73 -12.82
N PRO A 22 16.03 5.77 -12.04
CA PRO A 22 15.73 4.34 -12.24
C PRO A 22 14.23 4.05 -12.22
N ILE A 23 13.82 3.08 -13.05
CA ILE A 23 12.48 2.51 -13.09
C ILE A 23 12.60 1.01 -12.84
N HIS A 24 12.18 0.56 -11.67
CA HIS A 24 12.12 -0.86 -11.32
C HIS A 24 10.77 -1.44 -11.74
N THR A 25 10.79 -2.59 -12.39
CA THR A 25 9.59 -3.27 -12.92
C THR A 25 9.51 -4.69 -12.39
N GLY A 26 8.39 -5.34 -12.57
CA GLY A 26 8.11 -6.70 -12.11
C GLY A 26 6.90 -6.73 -11.19
N TYR A 27 6.92 -7.54 -10.17
CA TYR A 27 5.85 -7.63 -9.17
C TYR A 27 6.37 -7.75 -7.72
N PHE A 28 7.72 -7.72 -7.54
CA PHE A 28 8.37 -7.88 -6.24
C PHE A 28 9.63 -7.03 -6.11
N VAL A 29 9.83 -6.45 -4.95
CA VAL A 29 11.03 -5.79 -4.45
C VAL A 29 11.40 -6.44 -3.12
N GLU A 30 12.61 -6.96 -3.02
CA GLU A 30 13.06 -7.69 -1.85
C GLU A 30 13.11 -6.81 -0.59
N ASP A 31 13.73 -5.63 -0.69
CA ASP A 31 13.85 -4.69 0.43
C ASP A 31 13.86 -3.24 -0.06
N LEU A 32 12.84 -2.48 0.33
CA LEU A 32 12.73 -1.05 0.01
C LEU A 32 13.89 -0.20 0.51
N ARG A 33 14.62 -0.66 1.55
CA ARG A 33 15.77 0.04 2.12
C ARG A 33 17.01 -0.02 1.23
N THR A 34 17.08 -0.99 0.33
CA THR A 34 18.25 -1.26 -0.52
C THR A 34 18.02 -1.04 -2.01
N VAL A 35 16.80 -0.70 -2.42
CA VAL A 35 16.49 -0.43 -3.83
C VAL A 35 17.40 0.66 -4.37
N PRO A 36 18.07 0.43 -5.52
CA PRO A 36 18.89 1.45 -6.17
C PRO A 36 18.09 2.68 -6.55
N VAL A 37 18.63 3.85 -6.26
CA VAL A 37 18.07 5.17 -6.57
C VAL A 37 19.05 6.00 -7.39
N GLY A 38 18.54 6.99 -8.13
CA GLY A 38 19.33 7.95 -8.87
C GLY A 38 18.98 9.39 -8.48
N TYR A 39 19.87 10.34 -8.73
CA TYR A 39 19.59 11.73 -8.41
C TYR A 39 18.45 12.30 -9.24
N TRP A 40 17.40 12.70 -8.57
CA TRP A 40 16.21 13.31 -9.17
C TRP A 40 16.30 14.83 -9.05
N LYS A 41 16.79 15.45 -10.12
CA LYS A 41 17.06 16.90 -10.17
C LYS A 41 15.86 17.76 -9.77
N GLU A 42 14.68 17.42 -10.26
CA GLU A 42 13.45 18.18 -9.96
C GLU A 42 13.06 18.12 -8.48
N ARG A 43 13.45 17.06 -7.79
CA ARG A 43 13.14 16.85 -6.37
C ARG A 43 14.27 17.27 -5.43
N ASN A 44 15.48 17.56 -5.93
CA ASN A 44 16.69 17.73 -5.12
C ASN A 44 16.89 16.59 -4.12
N ALA A 45 16.73 15.35 -4.57
CA ALA A 45 16.84 14.14 -3.77
C ALA A 45 17.19 12.96 -4.67
N ASN A 46 17.50 11.80 -4.10
CA ASN A 46 17.57 10.58 -4.89
C ASN A 46 16.18 9.95 -5.01
N GLY A 47 15.91 9.24 -6.09
CA GLY A 47 14.61 8.57 -6.27
C GLY A 47 14.65 7.43 -7.26
N ALA A 48 13.58 6.65 -7.26
CA ALA A 48 13.29 5.62 -8.25
C ALA A 48 11.78 5.43 -8.38
N PHE A 49 11.32 5.11 -9.58
CA PHE A 49 9.96 4.60 -9.79
C PHE A 49 9.92 3.10 -9.60
N ILE A 50 8.85 2.60 -9.01
CA ILE A 50 8.63 1.16 -8.77
C ILE A 50 7.29 0.79 -9.42
N ASN A 51 7.33 0.34 -10.68
CA ASN A 51 6.18 -0.01 -11.50
C ASN A 51 5.88 -1.50 -11.38
N LEU A 52 5.36 -1.93 -10.24
CA LEU A 52 4.98 -3.33 -10.03
C LEU A 52 3.57 -3.56 -10.55
N SER A 53 3.41 -4.42 -11.55
CA SER A 53 2.15 -4.98 -12.09
C SER A 53 1.01 -4.01 -12.38
N ASN A 54 1.01 -2.79 -11.83
CA ASN A 54 -0.14 -1.89 -11.73
C ASN A 54 0.09 -0.46 -12.21
N ALA A 55 1.13 -0.21 -12.97
CA ALA A 55 1.43 1.14 -13.50
C ALA A 55 0.29 1.77 -14.37
N VAL A 56 -0.88 1.17 -14.39
CA VAL A 56 -2.08 1.67 -15.09
C VAL A 56 -2.96 2.53 -14.18
N VAL A 57 -3.05 2.21 -12.88
CA VAL A 57 -3.97 2.88 -11.94
C VAL A 57 -3.24 3.55 -10.78
N ASN A 58 -2.18 2.95 -10.31
CA ASN A 58 -1.30 3.47 -9.27
C ASN A 58 0.12 2.93 -9.47
N ASP A 59 1.08 3.62 -8.90
CA ASP A 59 2.48 3.23 -8.85
C ASP A 59 3.06 3.47 -7.46
N ALA A 60 4.34 3.12 -7.31
CA ALA A 60 5.10 3.55 -6.16
C ALA A 60 6.33 4.35 -6.60
N VAL A 61 6.69 5.33 -5.77
CA VAL A 61 7.86 6.18 -5.93
C VAL A 61 8.70 6.07 -4.65
N LEU A 62 9.95 5.70 -4.80
CA LEU A 62 10.91 5.73 -3.71
C LEU A 62 11.68 7.04 -3.75
N LEU A 63 11.76 7.73 -2.63
CA LEU A 63 12.53 8.96 -2.45
C LEU A 63 13.53 8.75 -1.31
N GLU A 64 14.78 9.17 -1.55
CA GLU A 64 15.83 9.19 -0.54
C GLU A 64 16.41 10.60 -0.44
N ILE A 65 16.29 11.19 0.74
CA ILE A 65 16.72 12.55 1.02
C ILE A 65 18.03 12.45 1.81
N PRO A 66 19.14 13.07 1.33
CA PRO A 66 20.39 13.09 2.07
C PRO A 66 20.22 13.79 3.42
N ARG A 67 21.07 13.43 4.38
CA ARG A 67 21.12 14.02 5.72
C ARG A 67 21.16 15.55 5.67
N GLY A 68 20.26 16.22 6.39
CA GLY A 68 20.20 17.67 6.52
C GLY A 68 19.67 18.39 5.28
N GLU A 69 19.32 17.64 4.22
CA GLU A 69 18.79 18.19 2.98
C GLU A 69 17.27 18.18 2.95
N LYS A 70 16.73 18.91 1.99
CA LYS A 70 15.27 18.96 1.75
C LYS A 70 14.97 18.87 0.27
N THR A 71 13.76 18.37 0.00
CA THR A 71 13.25 18.30 -1.37
C THR A 71 12.87 19.69 -1.89
N THR A 72 12.92 19.88 -3.21
CA THR A 72 12.27 21.01 -3.87
C THR A 72 10.77 20.94 -3.60
N PRO A 73 10.11 22.08 -3.24
CA PRO A 73 8.66 22.12 -3.10
C PRO A 73 7.95 21.66 -4.38
N ARG A 74 6.90 20.87 -4.21
CA ARG A 74 6.07 20.35 -5.30
C ARG A 74 4.60 20.37 -4.89
N ARG A 75 3.71 20.41 -5.84
CA ARG A 75 2.27 20.12 -5.69
C ARG A 75 1.79 19.26 -6.85
N GLN A 76 0.72 18.52 -6.67
CA GLN A 76 0.04 17.76 -7.72
C GLN A 76 -1.44 17.55 -7.37
N VAL A 77 -2.28 17.36 -8.39
CA VAL A 77 -3.73 17.13 -8.19
C VAL A 77 -4.10 15.67 -7.90
N PHE A 78 -3.18 14.73 -8.10
CA PHE A 78 -3.41 13.31 -7.83
C PHE A 78 -3.08 12.96 -6.36
N ASP A 79 -3.70 11.89 -5.87
CA ASP A 79 -3.50 11.39 -4.52
C ASP A 79 -2.08 10.81 -4.35
N GLU A 80 -1.49 11.04 -3.17
CA GLU A 80 -0.22 10.45 -2.76
C GLU A 80 -0.29 10.03 -1.28
N SER A 81 -0.02 8.76 -1.00
CA SER A 81 0.13 8.23 0.35
C SER A 81 1.57 7.83 0.60
N VAL A 82 2.15 8.29 1.68
CA VAL A 82 3.58 8.18 2.02
C VAL A 82 3.76 7.27 3.23
N MET A 83 4.77 6.39 3.16
CA MET A 83 5.27 5.61 4.29
C MET A 83 6.77 5.82 4.45
N ILE A 84 7.21 6.12 5.66
CA ILE A 84 8.64 6.26 5.98
C ILE A 84 9.27 4.89 6.16
N VAL A 85 10.21 4.57 5.28
CA VAL A 85 10.91 3.27 5.24
C VAL A 85 12.12 3.28 6.16
N ASP A 86 12.83 4.43 6.22
CA ASP A 86 14.01 4.59 7.09
C ASP A 86 14.26 6.07 7.39
N GLY A 87 14.93 6.34 8.52
CA GLY A 87 15.29 7.68 8.96
C GLY A 87 14.18 8.44 9.66
N GLN A 88 14.43 9.73 9.85
CA GLN A 88 13.53 10.68 10.51
C GLN A 88 13.62 12.06 9.87
N GLY A 89 12.55 12.83 9.94
CA GLY A 89 12.49 14.13 9.30
C GLY A 89 11.21 14.86 9.56
N ALA A 90 10.91 15.83 8.69
CA ALA A 90 9.69 16.61 8.75
C ALA A 90 9.12 16.84 7.34
N THR A 91 7.82 17.09 7.29
CA THR A 91 7.13 17.52 6.07
C THR A 91 6.39 18.82 6.36
N SER A 92 6.56 19.79 5.48
CA SER A 92 5.78 21.02 5.49
C SER A 92 4.78 21.00 4.35
N MET A 93 3.54 21.41 4.62
CA MET A 93 2.44 21.51 3.66
C MET A 93 1.81 22.90 3.71
N TRP A 94 1.45 23.46 2.56
CA TRP A 94 0.81 24.78 2.48
C TRP A 94 0.14 25.03 1.13
N TYR A 95 -0.84 25.93 1.07
CA TYR A 95 -1.28 26.52 -0.19
C TYR A 95 -0.48 27.79 -0.54
N LYS A 96 -0.51 28.21 -1.80
CA LYS A 96 0.07 29.47 -2.23
C LYS A 96 -0.48 30.60 -1.35
N ASP A 97 0.43 31.40 -0.79
CA ASP A 97 0.13 32.51 0.14
C ASP A 97 -0.52 32.09 1.48
N GLY A 98 -0.52 30.77 1.76
CA GLY A 98 -1.08 30.19 2.99
C GLY A 98 -0.04 29.95 4.09
N LYS A 99 -0.50 29.39 5.19
CA LYS A 99 0.34 29.04 6.34
C LYS A 99 0.97 27.67 6.15
N LYS A 100 2.29 27.58 6.32
CA LYS A 100 2.97 26.29 6.41
C LYS A 100 2.55 25.55 7.67
N ARG A 101 2.15 24.28 7.49
CA ARG A 101 1.94 23.33 8.56
C ARG A 101 3.02 22.26 8.48
N THR A 102 3.78 22.10 9.55
CA THR A 102 4.92 21.16 9.60
C THR A 102 4.67 20.12 10.67
N PHE A 103 4.97 18.90 10.36
CA PHE A 103 4.95 17.77 11.29
C PHE A 103 6.21 16.92 11.12
N GLU A 104 6.63 16.30 12.20
CA GLU A 104 7.78 15.41 12.23
C GLU A 104 7.33 13.96 12.01
N TRP A 105 8.21 13.16 11.41
CA TRP A 105 7.99 11.75 11.16
C TRP A 105 9.27 10.96 11.38
N GLN A 106 9.11 9.66 11.55
CA GLN A 106 10.16 8.67 11.73
C GLN A 106 9.85 7.40 10.94
N GLN A 107 10.75 6.43 10.95
CA GLN A 107 10.49 5.10 10.38
C GLN A 107 9.14 4.54 10.89
N GLY A 108 8.31 4.06 9.97
CA GLY A 108 6.96 3.57 10.27
C GLY A 108 5.87 4.62 10.25
N SER A 109 6.19 5.92 10.15
CA SER A 109 5.18 6.96 9.95
C SER A 109 4.46 6.80 8.62
N VAL A 110 3.15 7.07 8.61
CA VAL A 110 2.30 7.02 7.41
C VAL A 110 1.39 8.23 7.37
N PHE A 111 1.28 8.86 6.21
CA PHE A 111 0.43 10.02 5.97
C PHE A 111 0.08 10.17 4.49
N ALA A 112 -0.82 11.07 4.14
CA ALA A 112 -1.07 11.43 2.74
C ALA A 112 -0.69 12.89 2.47
N ILE A 113 -0.37 13.17 1.20
CA ILE A 113 -0.28 14.52 0.67
C ILE A 113 -1.65 14.86 0.08
N PRO A 114 -2.39 15.83 0.66
CA PRO A 114 -3.66 16.26 0.10
C PRO A 114 -3.48 16.81 -1.31
N PRO A 115 -4.44 16.59 -2.22
CA PRO A 115 -4.35 17.06 -3.59
C PRO A 115 -4.06 18.58 -3.66
N ASN A 116 -3.14 18.95 -4.52
CA ASN A 116 -2.78 20.31 -4.88
C ASN A 116 -2.22 21.20 -3.76
N VAL A 117 -1.79 20.59 -2.66
CA VAL A 117 -1.05 21.24 -1.59
C VAL A 117 0.44 21.27 -1.95
N PHE A 118 1.11 22.42 -1.79
CA PHE A 118 2.56 22.44 -1.84
C PHE A 118 3.12 21.66 -0.67
N TYR A 119 4.15 20.87 -0.92
CA TYR A 119 4.86 20.13 0.12
C TYR A 119 6.36 20.03 -0.14
N GLU A 120 7.12 19.95 0.93
CA GLU A 120 8.54 19.67 0.95
C GLU A 120 8.85 18.73 2.11
N HIS A 121 9.78 17.80 1.90
CA HIS A 121 10.28 16.90 2.93
C HIS A 121 11.69 17.31 3.33
N TYR A 122 12.03 17.15 4.58
CA TYR A 122 13.34 17.44 5.17
C TYR A 122 13.84 16.22 5.93
N ALA A 123 15.08 15.76 5.66
CA ALA A 123 15.76 14.72 6.43
C ALA A 123 16.60 15.34 7.54
N MET A 124 16.45 14.85 8.77
CA MET A 124 17.15 15.38 9.93
C MET A 124 18.61 14.89 10.02
N ASN A 125 18.90 14.10 11.03
CA ASN A 125 20.27 13.71 11.41
C ASN A 125 20.84 12.53 10.61
N THR A 126 20.01 11.83 9.85
CA THR A 126 20.36 10.71 8.98
C THR A 126 19.72 10.90 7.63
N PRO A 127 20.19 10.26 6.56
CA PRO A 127 19.40 10.15 5.36
C PRO A 127 18.03 9.58 5.67
N ALA A 128 17.01 9.99 4.94
CA ALA A 128 15.66 9.49 5.12
C ALA A 128 15.15 8.88 3.82
N ARG A 129 14.51 7.71 3.91
CA ARG A 129 13.95 6.99 2.78
C ARG A 129 12.45 6.80 2.98
N MET A 130 11.68 7.12 1.96
CA MET A 130 10.23 6.98 1.97
C MET A 130 9.73 6.36 0.68
N VAL A 131 8.67 5.58 0.77
CA VAL A 131 7.91 5.09 -0.37
C VAL A 131 6.56 5.79 -0.41
N SER A 132 6.22 6.35 -1.56
CA SER A 132 4.90 6.90 -1.84
C SER A 132 4.17 5.99 -2.82
N CYS A 133 2.88 5.77 -2.59
CA CYS A 133 2.00 5.22 -3.60
C CYS A 133 1.12 6.34 -4.14
N THR A 134 1.01 6.46 -5.46
CA THR A 134 0.34 7.58 -6.13
C THR A 134 -0.69 7.11 -7.15
N SER A 135 -1.71 7.94 -7.41
CA SER A 135 -2.64 7.77 -8.52
C SER A 135 -2.19 8.49 -9.80
N ALA A 136 -0.93 8.91 -9.88
CA ALA A 136 -0.36 9.59 -11.04
C ALA A 136 -0.60 8.87 -12.38
N PRO A 137 -0.46 7.51 -12.48
CA PRO A 137 -0.71 6.80 -13.73
C PRO A 137 -2.12 7.07 -14.28
N LEU A 138 -3.13 7.02 -13.41
CA LEU A 138 -4.52 7.26 -13.79
C LEU A 138 -4.74 8.70 -14.26
N TYR A 139 -4.27 9.67 -13.47
CA TYR A 139 -4.47 11.09 -13.77
C TYR A 139 -3.72 11.53 -15.03
N MET A 140 -2.49 11.06 -15.22
CA MET A 140 -1.71 11.40 -16.42
C MET A 140 -2.32 10.81 -17.69
N GLN A 141 -2.84 9.59 -17.64
CA GLN A 141 -3.53 9.00 -18.78
C GLN A 141 -4.86 9.70 -19.09
N LEU A 142 -5.57 10.16 -18.06
CA LEU A 142 -6.87 10.82 -18.21
C LEU A 142 -6.74 12.24 -18.76
N PHE A 143 -5.81 13.04 -18.23
CA PHE A 143 -5.70 14.46 -18.55
C PHE A 143 -4.61 14.75 -19.58
N ASN A 144 -3.53 13.98 -19.61
CA ASN A 144 -2.36 14.19 -20.47
C ASN A 144 -1.91 15.68 -20.54
N ASN A 145 -1.89 16.32 -19.39
CA ASN A 145 -1.57 17.75 -19.26
C ASN A 145 -0.79 18.00 -17.96
N ASN A 146 0.54 18.08 -18.06
CA ASN A 146 1.42 18.30 -16.92
C ASN A 146 1.20 19.66 -16.22
N ASP A 147 0.82 20.70 -16.96
CA ASP A 147 0.56 22.01 -16.38
C ASP A 147 -0.67 21.93 -15.45
N PHE A 148 -1.76 21.30 -15.89
CA PHE A 148 -2.91 21.03 -15.02
C PHE A 148 -2.53 20.18 -13.80
N LEU A 149 -1.74 19.12 -14.01
CA LEU A 149 -1.41 18.17 -12.94
C LEU A 149 -0.51 18.76 -11.85
N PHE A 150 0.40 19.67 -12.21
CA PHE A 150 1.41 20.21 -11.28
C PHE A 150 1.29 21.71 -10.99
N ASN A 151 0.52 22.46 -11.76
CA ASN A 151 0.38 23.91 -11.62
C ASN A 151 -1.05 24.41 -11.42
N CYS A 152 -2.03 23.50 -11.24
CA CYS A 152 -3.41 23.88 -10.94
C CYS A 152 -3.51 24.74 -9.68
N ASP A 153 -4.31 25.82 -9.73
CA ASP A 153 -4.45 26.72 -8.58
C ASP A 153 -5.67 26.42 -7.68
N TYR A 154 -6.42 25.36 -7.97
CA TYR A 154 -7.56 24.98 -7.14
C TYR A 154 -7.12 24.50 -5.75
N LYS A 155 -7.79 24.99 -4.70
CA LYS A 155 -7.55 24.58 -3.31
C LYS A 155 -8.63 23.60 -2.86
N PHE A 156 -8.23 22.39 -2.48
CA PHE A 156 -9.13 21.39 -1.92
C PHE A 156 -9.29 21.60 -0.40
N LEU A 157 -10.01 22.67 -0.03
CA LEU A 157 -10.17 23.07 1.38
C LEU A 157 -10.94 22.04 2.21
N ASP A 158 -11.70 21.14 1.59
CA ASP A 158 -12.34 20.00 2.21
C ASP A 158 -11.34 18.88 2.60
N ARG A 159 -10.12 18.93 2.06
CA ARG A 159 -9.04 17.99 2.32
C ARG A 159 -7.99 18.54 3.27
N PHE A 160 -7.66 19.81 3.11
CA PHE A 160 -6.69 20.53 3.92
C PHE A 160 -7.02 22.02 3.88
N ALA A 161 -7.38 22.60 5.02
CA ALA A 161 -7.64 24.05 5.16
C ALA A 161 -6.61 24.72 6.09
N GLU A 162 -5.41 24.16 6.15
CA GLU A 162 -4.28 24.64 6.96
C GLU A 162 -4.60 24.69 8.48
N GLU A 163 -5.39 23.73 8.96
CA GLU A 163 -5.75 23.60 10.37
C GLU A 163 -4.50 23.35 11.22
N GLU A 164 -4.47 23.97 12.41
CA GLU A 164 -3.32 23.87 13.30
C GLU A 164 -3.08 22.46 13.83
N ASN A 165 -4.15 21.74 14.09
CA ASN A 165 -4.14 20.39 14.65
C ASN A 165 -4.27 19.27 13.58
N TYR A 166 -4.14 19.60 12.28
CA TYR A 166 -4.38 18.68 11.17
C TYR A 166 -3.69 17.31 11.32
N PHE A 167 -2.46 17.29 11.86
CA PHE A 167 -1.67 16.07 12.04
C PHE A 167 -1.77 15.48 13.47
N ALA A 168 -2.50 16.11 14.37
CA ALA A 168 -2.63 15.70 15.76
C ALA A 168 -3.99 15.02 16.07
N GLU A 169 -4.90 14.97 15.10
CA GLU A 169 -6.22 14.40 15.30
C GLU A 169 -6.16 12.88 15.46
N ALA A 170 -6.84 12.38 16.50
CA ALA A 170 -6.97 10.95 16.73
C ALA A 170 -7.78 10.29 15.58
N PRO A 171 -7.45 9.05 15.20
CA PRO A 171 -8.21 8.32 14.19
C PRO A 171 -9.70 8.21 14.57
N GLN A 172 -10.56 8.56 13.61
CA GLN A 172 -12.01 8.52 13.75
C GLN A 172 -12.57 7.32 13.01
N VAL A 173 -13.48 6.57 13.65
CA VAL A 173 -14.21 5.50 12.98
C VAL A 173 -15.12 6.10 11.92
N LEU A 174 -15.02 5.63 10.68
CA LEU A 174 -15.76 6.14 9.55
C LEU A 174 -16.87 5.17 9.16
N ALA A 175 -18.11 5.54 9.48
CA ALA A 175 -19.28 4.73 9.18
C ALA A 175 -19.42 4.44 7.67
N GLY A 176 -19.72 3.20 7.32
CA GLY A 176 -19.84 2.76 5.92
C GLY A 176 -18.50 2.49 5.20
N PHE A 177 -17.37 2.92 5.77
CA PHE A 177 -16.05 2.66 5.19
C PHE A 177 -15.44 1.33 5.67
N ASN A 178 -15.89 0.83 6.79
CA ASN A 178 -15.34 -0.33 7.49
C ASN A 178 -13.87 -0.13 7.90
N GLY A 179 -13.59 1.00 8.55
CA GLY A 179 -12.26 1.42 8.99
C GLY A 179 -12.26 2.78 9.65
N VAL A 180 -11.11 3.42 9.64
CA VAL A 180 -10.87 4.73 10.27
C VAL A 180 -10.39 5.78 9.28
N GLU A 181 -10.58 7.04 9.62
CA GLU A 181 -9.96 8.18 8.97
C GLU A 181 -9.00 8.89 9.92
N THR A 182 -7.86 9.31 9.41
CA THR A 182 -6.84 10.11 10.10
C THR A 182 -5.99 10.85 9.07
N ASN A 183 -5.19 11.81 9.53
CA ASN A 183 -4.26 12.52 8.63
C ASN A 183 -2.79 12.10 8.83
N PHE A 184 -2.50 11.43 9.96
CA PHE A 184 -1.15 11.00 10.30
C PHE A 184 -1.17 9.80 11.27
N ILE A 185 -0.29 8.85 11.03
CA ILE A 185 0.05 7.78 11.99
C ILE A 185 1.55 7.87 12.25
N ALA A 186 1.93 8.13 13.49
CA ALA A 186 3.34 8.34 13.87
C ALA A 186 4.21 7.10 13.70
N ASP A 187 3.67 5.92 13.99
CA ASP A 187 4.31 4.62 13.75
C ASP A 187 3.22 3.55 13.55
N VAL A 188 3.06 3.12 12.31
CA VAL A 188 2.03 2.13 11.95
C VAL A 188 2.30 0.76 12.57
N ARG A 189 3.57 0.43 12.86
CA ARG A 189 3.95 -0.84 13.47
C ARG A 189 3.55 -0.89 14.95
N GLN A 190 3.61 0.23 15.66
CA GLN A 190 3.13 0.35 17.04
C GLN A 190 1.62 0.54 17.10
N TRP A 191 1.06 1.27 16.17
CA TRP A 191 -0.37 1.58 16.16
C TRP A 191 -1.25 0.42 15.69
N PHE A 192 -0.83 -0.33 14.65
CA PHE A 192 -1.59 -1.44 14.11
C PHE A 192 -1.30 -2.73 14.88
N THR A 193 -1.95 -2.89 16.01
CA THR A 193 -1.94 -4.12 16.81
C THR A 193 -3.32 -4.77 16.81
N ARG A 194 -3.38 -6.05 17.16
CA ARG A 194 -4.66 -6.78 17.30
C ARG A 194 -5.56 -6.11 18.32
N GLU A 195 -5.00 -5.71 19.45
CA GLU A 195 -5.69 -5.06 20.56
C GLU A 195 -6.30 -3.73 20.12
N ASN A 196 -5.55 -2.89 19.44
CA ASN A 196 -6.03 -1.61 18.93
C ASN A 196 -7.15 -1.78 17.91
N VAL A 197 -7.01 -2.77 17.00
CA VAL A 197 -8.05 -3.05 15.99
C VAL A 197 -9.34 -3.52 16.68
N TYR A 198 -9.28 -4.40 17.66
CA TYR A 198 -10.45 -4.84 18.41
C TYR A 198 -11.07 -3.72 19.24
N ALA A 199 -10.27 -2.90 19.90
CA ALA A 199 -10.76 -1.74 20.66
C ALA A 199 -11.49 -0.73 19.76
N LEU A 200 -11.06 -0.56 18.52
CA LEU A 200 -11.75 0.29 17.53
C LEU A 200 -13.03 -0.37 17.00
N GLU A 201 -13.03 -1.69 16.79
CA GLU A 201 -14.22 -2.46 16.40
C GLU A 201 -15.31 -2.37 17.49
N GLU A 202 -14.94 -2.48 18.74
CA GLU A 202 -15.86 -2.35 19.90
C GLU A 202 -16.50 -0.96 20.01
N LYS A 203 -15.82 0.09 19.56
CA LYS A 203 -16.39 1.44 19.50
C LYS A 203 -17.48 1.57 18.42
N GLY A 204 -17.67 0.54 17.60
CA GLY A 204 -18.67 0.47 16.53
C GLY A 204 -18.20 1.12 15.23
N GLY A 205 -19.01 0.94 14.18
CA GLY A 205 -18.77 1.55 12.87
C GLY A 205 -17.94 0.73 11.90
N PHE A 206 -17.23 -0.30 12.34
CA PHE A 206 -16.66 -1.28 11.42
C PHE A 206 -16.70 -2.71 12.00
N LYS A 207 -16.65 -3.69 11.10
CA LYS A 207 -16.61 -5.11 11.43
C LYS A 207 -15.48 -5.78 10.68
N GLN A 208 -14.69 -6.58 11.38
CA GLN A 208 -13.61 -7.31 10.75
C GLN A 208 -14.11 -8.43 9.83
N SER A 209 -13.50 -8.55 8.66
CA SER A 209 -13.61 -9.75 7.83
C SER A 209 -12.60 -10.78 8.31
N ARG A 210 -13.10 -11.93 8.79
CA ARG A 210 -12.29 -13.05 9.28
C ARG A 210 -12.27 -14.24 8.32
N ASP A 211 -12.86 -14.09 7.13
CA ASP A 211 -13.16 -15.21 6.25
C ASP A 211 -11.94 -15.74 5.48
N ARG A 212 -10.85 -14.95 5.38
CA ARG A 212 -9.68 -15.27 4.56
C ARG A 212 -8.55 -15.97 5.27
N ALA A 213 -8.48 -15.89 6.58
CA ALA A 213 -7.41 -16.53 7.34
C ALA A 213 -7.83 -16.80 8.78
N GLN A 214 -7.37 -17.89 9.30
CA GLN A 214 -7.45 -18.17 10.73
C GLN A 214 -6.68 -17.09 11.50
N ASP A 215 -7.28 -16.57 12.58
CA ASP A 215 -6.69 -15.57 13.47
C ASP A 215 -6.22 -14.28 12.78
N ALA A 216 -6.76 -13.97 11.60
CA ALA A 216 -6.47 -12.71 10.93
C ALA A 216 -7.24 -11.54 11.58
N TYR A 217 -6.62 -10.38 11.52
CA TYR A 217 -7.26 -9.10 11.84
C TYR A 217 -6.88 -8.08 10.77
N SER A 218 -7.77 -7.15 10.50
CA SER A 218 -7.52 -6.15 9.48
C SER A 218 -8.33 -4.88 9.71
N MET A 219 -7.85 -3.77 9.17
CA MET A 219 -8.52 -2.49 9.23
C MET A 219 -8.21 -1.69 7.96
N ARG A 220 -9.15 -0.88 7.52
CA ARG A 220 -8.92 0.13 6.49
C ARG A 220 -8.58 1.45 7.14
N VAL A 221 -7.72 2.22 6.50
CA VAL A 221 -7.35 3.57 6.92
C VAL A 221 -7.43 4.49 5.73
N ARG A 222 -8.19 5.57 5.86
CA ARG A 222 -8.25 6.65 4.88
C ARG A 222 -7.50 7.87 5.42
N PHE A 223 -6.64 8.45 4.60
CA PHE A 223 -5.92 9.68 4.94
C PHE A 223 -6.45 10.86 4.14
N ALA A 224 -6.49 12.02 4.76
CA ALA A 224 -6.80 13.30 4.09
C ALA A 224 -8.06 13.24 3.19
N LYS A 225 -9.05 12.43 3.55
CA LYS A 225 -10.27 12.18 2.77
C LYS A 225 -10.00 11.79 1.30
N THR A 226 -8.81 11.27 0.99
CA THR A 226 -8.46 10.81 -0.36
C THR A 226 -9.21 9.54 -0.74
N MET A 227 -9.25 9.22 -2.04
CA MET A 227 -9.87 8.00 -2.53
C MET A 227 -8.91 6.81 -2.59
N MET A 228 -7.62 7.05 -2.42
CA MET A 228 -6.65 6.02 -2.08
C MET A 228 -6.72 5.73 -0.59
N PHE A 229 -6.84 4.47 -0.22
CA PHE A 229 -6.86 4.08 1.18
C PHE A 229 -5.87 2.95 1.44
N LEU A 230 -5.56 2.74 2.70
CA LEU A 230 -4.72 1.65 3.13
C LEU A 230 -5.56 0.51 3.70
N ARG A 231 -5.12 -0.71 3.48
CA ARG A 231 -5.55 -1.86 4.26
C ARG A 231 -4.38 -2.38 5.06
N LEU A 232 -4.54 -2.38 6.37
CA LEU A 232 -3.64 -3.03 7.29
C LEU A 232 -4.17 -4.44 7.58
N SER A 233 -3.30 -5.43 7.58
CA SER A 233 -3.69 -6.81 7.80
C SER A 233 -2.60 -7.57 8.55
N GLY A 234 -2.99 -8.38 9.53
CA GLY A 234 -2.08 -9.21 10.30
C GLY A 234 -2.65 -10.61 10.55
N TRP A 235 -1.77 -11.60 10.71
CA TRP A 235 -2.12 -12.96 11.07
C TRP A 235 -1.01 -13.66 11.84
N SER A 236 -1.40 -14.71 12.55
CA SER A 236 -0.55 -15.40 13.54
C SER A 236 0.57 -16.23 12.90
N VAL A 237 1.59 -16.54 13.71
CA VAL A 237 2.65 -17.50 13.41
C VAL A 237 2.05 -18.86 13.05
N GLY A 238 2.58 -19.50 12.01
CA GLY A 238 2.17 -20.84 11.60
C GLY A 238 0.76 -20.88 10.99
N THR A 239 0.27 -19.76 10.47
CA THR A 239 -0.99 -19.67 9.73
C THR A 239 -0.78 -18.99 8.38
N TYR A 240 -1.74 -19.14 7.48
CA TYR A 240 -1.72 -18.54 6.16
C TYR A 240 -3.11 -18.13 5.69
N LYS A 241 -3.16 -17.29 4.66
CA LYS A 241 -4.41 -16.82 4.05
C LYS A 241 -4.82 -17.73 2.91
N LYS A 242 -6.12 -17.93 2.73
CA LYS A 242 -6.68 -18.61 1.55
C LYS A 242 -6.23 -17.94 0.27
N ALA A 243 -5.99 -18.77 -0.74
CA ALA A 243 -5.75 -18.30 -2.10
C ALA A 243 -6.93 -17.47 -2.58
N HIS A 244 -6.66 -16.30 -3.11
CA HIS A 244 -7.69 -15.43 -3.67
C HIS A 244 -7.12 -14.55 -4.78
N ARG A 245 -8.02 -14.00 -5.60
CA ARG A 245 -7.65 -13.09 -6.69
C ARG A 245 -8.58 -11.89 -6.74
N HIS A 246 -8.08 -10.80 -7.24
CA HIS A 246 -8.85 -9.57 -7.43
C HIS A 246 -8.26 -8.71 -8.56
N GLY A 247 -8.90 -7.60 -8.86
CA GLY A 247 -8.39 -6.62 -9.82
C GLY A 247 -7.07 -5.98 -9.40
N PRO A 248 -6.49 -5.11 -10.24
CA PRO A 248 -5.17 -4.54 -10.03
C PRO A 248 -5.11 -3.61 -8.81
N GLY A 249 -3.92 -3.32 -8.32
CA GLY A 249 -3.67 -2.13 -7.54
C GLY A 249 -3.34 -2.30 -6.07
N PHE A 250 -3.12 -3.51 -5.59
CA PHE A 250 -2.75 -3.69 -4.17
C PHE A 250 -1.22 -3.72 -4.02
N THR A 251 -0.65 -2.56 -3.70
CA THR A 251 0.78 -2.45 -3.40
C THR A 251 1.01 -2.80 -1.95
N ILE A 252 1.55 -3.99 -1.70
CA ILE A 252 1.75 -4.55 -0.36
C ILE A 252 3.16 -4.24 0.12
N VAL A 253 3.30 -3.70 1.33
CA VAL A 253 4.56 -3.55 2.06
C VAL A 253 4.48 -4.37 3.34
N ILE A 254 5.44 -5.27 3.54
CA ILE A 254 5.55 -6.06 4.78
C ILE A 254 6.11 -5.16 5.87
N LEU A 255 5.37 -5.08 6.99
CA LEU A 255 5.77 -4.31 8.16
C LEU A 255 6.62 -5.12 9.12
N ASP A 256 6.23 -6.37 9.36
CA ASP A 256 6.87 -7.29 10.31
C ASP A 256 6.69 -8.73 9.85
N GLY A 257 7.59 -9.59 10.35
CA GLY A 257 7.60 -11.01 10.05
C GLY A 257 8.27 -11.35 8.72
N ALA A 258 8.26 -12.62 8.40
CA ALA A 258 8.79 -13.18 7.17
C ALA A 258 7.99 -14.40 6.73
N GLY A 259 8.07 -14.70 5.45
CA GLY A 259 7.37 -15.84 4.88
C GLY A 259 7.50 -15.87 3.37
N PHE A 260 6.54 -16.49 2.73
CA PHE A 260 6.50 -16.51 1.28
C PHE A 260 5.07 -16.35 0.76
N SER A 261 4.96 -16.09 -0.53
CA SER A 261 3.69 -16.12 -1.24
C SER A 261 3.79 -17.00 -2.47
N PHE A 262 2.72 -17.72 -2.75
CA PHE A 262 2.48 -18.22 -4.09
C PHE A 262 1.61 -17.26 -4.86
N MET A 263 1.96 -17.06 -6.15
CA MET A 263 1.17 -16.29 -7.10
C MET A 263 1.10 -17.05 -8.41
N TRP A 264 -0.08 -17.10 -9.06
CA TRP A 264 -0.22 -17.82 -10.32
C TRP A 264 -1.44 -17.37 -11.14
N GLU A 265 -1.27 -17.40 -12.43
CA GLU A 265 -2.37 -17.32 -13.37
C GLU A 265 -3.10 -18.66 -13.46
N VAL A 266 -4.41 -18.65 -13.66
CA VAL A 266 -5.21 -19.88 -13.81
C VAL A 266 -4.62 -20.76 -14.92
N GLY A 267 -4.33 -22.01 -14.57
CA GLY A 267 -3.75 -22.99 -15.51
C GLY A 267 -2.25 -22.88 -15.73
N LYS A 268 -1.55 -22.02 -14.97
CA LYS A 268 -0.09 -21.90 -14.99
C LYS A 268 0.53 -22.44 -13.69
N ALA A 269 1.83 -22.65 -13.71
CA ALA A 269 2.58 -23.01 -12.52
C ALA A 269 2.56 -21.86 -11.48
N ARG A 270 2.62 -22.22 -10.22
CA ARG A 270 2.74 -21.28 -9.12
C ARG A 270 4.15 -20.69 -9.08
N GLU A 271 4.24 -19.37 -8.98
CA GLU A 271 5.49 -18.65 -8.72
C GLU A 271 5.60 -18.38 -7.23
N ARG A 272 6.79 -18.58 -6.66
CA ARG A 272 7.07 -18.30 -5.26
C ARG A 272 7.89 -17.02 -5.13
N ILE A 273 7.49 -16.16 -4.22
CA ILE A 273 8.30 -15.05 -3.73
C ILE A 273 8.49 -15.20 -2.22
N ASP A 274 9.73 -15.04 -1.77
CA ASP A 274 10.06 -15.01 -0.34
C ASP A 274 10.17 -13.55 0.09
N TRP A 275 9.57 -13.20 1.22
CA TRP A 275 9.51 -11.83 1.70
C TRP A 275 9.78 -11.74 3.21
N HIS A 276 10.22 -10.57 3.62
CA HIS A 276 10.48 -10.19 5.01
C HIS A 276 10.04 -8.74 5.25
N ALA A 277 10.24 -8.20 6.46
CA ALA A 277 9.95 -6.79 6.74
C ALA A 277 10.63 -5.86 5.73
N TRP A 278 9.88 -4.89 5.20
CA TRP A 278 10.24 -3.95 4.14
C TRP A 278 10.27 -4.51 2.71
N SER A 279 9.97 -5.76 2.50
CA SER A 279 9.65 -6.26 1.15
C SER A 279 8.38 -5.59 0.64
N MET A 280 8.34 -5.37 -0.68
CA MET A 280 7.18 -4.80 -1.37
C MET A 280 6.81 -5.67 -2.56
N PHE A 281 5.52 -5.95 -2.74
CA PHE A 281 5.06 -6.70 -3.89
C PHE A 281 3.62 -6.33 -4.29
N VAL A 282 3.30 -6.65 -5.53
CA VAL A 282 1.98 -6.41 -6.12
C VAL A 282 1.52 -7.67 -6.82
N PRO A 283 0.56 -8.41 -6.29
CA PRO A 283 -0.03 -9.53 -7.01
C PRO A 283 -0.58 -9.06 -8.36
N PRO A 284 -0.20 -9.71 -9.49
CA PRO A 284 -0.74 -9.35 -10.79
C PRO A 284 -2.26 -9.45 -10.83
N ALA A 285 -2.91 -8.59 -11.61
CA ALA A 285 -4.36 -8.54 -11.72
C ALA A 285 -4.96 -9.90 -12.07
N MET A 286 -5.94 -10.36 -11.28
CA MET A 286 -6.63 -11.64 -11.45
C MET A 286 -5.77 -12.88 -11.30
N TRP A 287 -4.52 -12.78 -10.88
CA TRP A 287 -3.75 -13.93 -10.46
C TRP A 287 -4.19 -14.35 -9.06
N PHE A 288 -4.32 -15.66 -8.83
CA PHE A 288 -4.43 -16.16 -7.48
C PHE A 288 -3.16 -15.87 -6.70
N HIS A 289 -3.32 -15.48 -5.45
CA HIS A 289 -2.21 -15.28 -4.54
C HIS A 289 -2.58 -15.69 -3.13
N GLU A 290 -1.56 -16.13 -2.40
CA GLU A 290 -1.67 -16.75 -1.09
C GLU A 290 -0.44 -16.39 -0.28
N HIS A 291 -0.61 -16.11 1.03
CA HIS A 291 0.47 -15.56 1.86
C HIS A 291 0.66 -16.40 3.12
N PHE A 292 1.88 -16.88 3.33
CA PHE A 292 2.25 -17.83 4.36
C PHE A 292 3.18 -17.20 5.41
N ASN A 293 2.80 -17.23 6.68
CA ASN A 293 3.68 -16.82 7.76
C ASN A 293 4.52 -18.00 8.24
N THR A 294 5.81 -17.99 7.94
CA THR A 294 6.78 -18.99 8.35
C THR A 294 7.82 -18.49 9.34
N SER A 295 7.64 -17.24 9.83
CA SER A 295 8.49 -16.64 10.85
C SER A 295 8.05 -16.96 12.27
N VAL A 296 8.91 -16.63 13.23
CA VAL A 296 8.64 -16.79 14.67
C VAL A 296 7.74 -15.71 15.26
N GLU A 297 7.39 -14.70 14.48
CA GLU A 297 6.55 -13.57 14.88
C GLU A 297 5.32 -13.42 13.97
N PRO A 298 4.25 -12.76 14.43
CA PRO A 298 3.10 -12.45 13.58
C PRO A 298 3.53 -11.60 12.37
N VAL A 299 2.93 -11.87 11.23
CA VAL A 299 3.10 -11.04 10.04
C VAL A 299 2.08 -9.90 10.07
N ARG A 300 2.54 -8.71 9.72
CA ARG A 300 1.71 -7.54 9.45
C ARG A 300 2.12 -6.92 8.13
N PHE A 301 1.16 -6.48 7.35
CA PHE A 301 1.41 -5.72 6.14
C PHE A 301 0.48 -4.51 6.01
N LEU A 302 0.93 -3.57 5.24
CA LEU A 302 0.19 -2.43 4.74
C LEU A 302 0.00 -2.60 3.24
N ALA A 303 -1.22 -2.47 2.74
CA ALA A 303 -1.51 -2.47 1.32
C ALA A 303 -2.12 -1.13 0.90
N PHE A 304 -1.48 -0.43 -0.02
CA PHE A 304 -2.04 0.74 -0.68
C PHE A 304 -3.05 0.27 -1.71
N HIS A 305 -4.26 0.80 -1.64
CA HIS A 305 -5.35 0.50 -2.56
C HIS A 305 -5.53 1.64 -3.56
N PRO A 306 -5.70 1.35 -4.85
CA PRO A 306 -5.95 2.38 -5.85
C PRO A 306 -7.29 3.08 -5.62
N PRO A 307 -7.47 4.29 -6.14
CA PRO A 307 -8.75 4.99 -6.08
C PRO A 307 -9.87 4.20 -6.79
N GLY A 308 -11.09 4.34 -6.32
CA GLY A 308 -12.27 3.71 -6.93
C GLY A 308 -12.53 2.25 -6.55
N MET A 309 -11.62 1.59 -5.83
CA MET A 309 -11.80 0.17 -5.46
C MET A 309 -13.03 -0.11 -4.60
N LEU A 310 -13.47 0.85 -3.78
CA LEU A 310 -14.68 0.70 -2.96
C LEU A 310 -15.97 0.65 -3.80
N ALA A 311 -15.94 1.22 -5.00
CA ALA A 311 -17.06 1.20 -5.94
C ALA A 311 -17.05 -0.05 -6.84
N TYR A 312 -16.03 -0.91 -6.75
CA TYR A 312 -15.94 -2.10 -7.57
C TYR A 312 -16.99 -3.14 -7.13
N PRO A 313 -17.82 -3.65 -8.06
CA PRO A 313 -18.79 -4.70 -7.73
C PRO A 313 -18.12 -5.90 -7.08
N GLY A 314 -18.70 -6.38 -5.97
CA GLY A 314 -18.14 -7.49 -5.19
C GLY A 314 -17.18 -7.10 -4.07
N TRP A 315 -16.77 -5.83 -3.99
CA TRP A 315 -15.97 -5.35 -2.87
C TRP A 315 -16.81 -5.07 -1.60
N SER A 316 -18.07 -4.75 -1.76
CA SER A 316 -19.04 -4.49 -0.66
C SER A 316 -19.48 -5.72 0.12
N GLY A 317 -19.12 -6.93 -0.33
CA GLY A 317 -19.52 -8.17 0.33
C GLY A 317 -20.83 -8.76 -0.19
N GLU A 318 -21.43 -8.18 -1.24
CA GLU A 318 -22.66 -8.62 -1.86
C GLU A 318 -22.44 -9.03 -3.33
N GLY A 319 -23.10 -10.11 -3.75
CA GLY A 319 -23.15 -10.55 -5.14
C GLY A 319 -22.09 -11.60 -5.54
N GLU A 320 -22.21 -12.11 -6.78
CA GLU A 320 -21.41 -13.21 -7.35
C GLU A 320 -19.91 -12.88 -7.52
N HIS A 321 -19.55 -11.60 -7.46
CA HIS A 321 -18.17 -11.13 -7.63
C HIS A 321 -17.46 -10.81 -6.31
N PHE A 322 -18.07 -11.17 -5.18
CA PHE A 322 -17.42 -10.95 -3.88
C PHE A 322 -16.09 -11.70 -3.80
N ILE A 323 -15.01 -10.96 -3.56
CA ILE A 323 -13.64 -11.50 -3.56
C ILE A 323 -13.33 -12.45 -2.40
N GLY A 324 -14.24 -12.60 -1.45
CA GLY A 324 -14.14 -13.51 -0.31
C GLY A 324 -14.88 -14.83 -0.48
N LYS A 325 -15.52 -15.07 -1.61
CA LYS A 325 -16.30 -16.28 -1.89
C LYS A 325 -16.31 -16.60 -3.38
N GLY A 326 -16.72 -17.82 -3.72
CA GLY A 326 -16.94 -18.26 -5.11
C GLY A 326 -15.64 -18.31 -5.95
N PRO A 327 -15.69 -18.05 -7.25
CA PRO A 327 -14.61 -18.35 -8.18
C PRO A 327 -13.34 -17.52 -7.98
N ASN A 328 -13.38 -16.55 -7.08
CA ASN A 328 -12.25 -15.66 -6.78
C ASN A 328 -11.53 -16.00 -5.46
N GLN A 329 -11.92 -17.09 -4.79
CA GLN A 329 -11.28 -17.63 -3.61
C GLN A 329 -11.26 -19.14 -3.65
N ILE A 330 -10.14 -19.77 -3.28
CA ILE A 330 -9.99 -21.19 -3.10
C ILE A 330 -10.07 -21.47 -1.59
N GLU A 331 -11.01 -22.32 -1.19
CA GLU A 331 -11.17 -22.72 0.20
C GLU A 331 -10.08 -23.74 0.58
N TYR A 332 -9.71 -23.81 1.86
CA TYR A 332 -8.66 -24.72 2.33
C TYR A 332 -8.95 -26.21 2.04
N ASP A 333 -10.23 -26.60 1.98
CA ASP A 333 -10.67 -27.95 1.65
C ASP A 333 -10.67 -28.26 0.14
N ASP A 334 -10.55 -27.22 -0.71
CA ASP A 334 -10.40 -27.31 -2.17
C ASP A 334 -8.97 -26.98 -2.64
N GLU A 335 -8.08 -26.61 -1.71
CA GLU A 335 -6.69 -26.27 -1.98
C GLU A 335 -5.88 -27.51 -2.44
N ASP A 336 -4.96 -27.29 -3.38
CA ASP A 336 -3.99 -28.32 -3.77
C ASP A 336 -3.13 -28.73 -2.55
N PRO A 337 -3.11 -30.03 -2.18
CA PRO A 337 -2.35 -30.52 -1.02
C PRO A 337 -0.85 -30.16 -1.03
N GLU A 338 -0.26 -29.93 -2.21
CA GLU A 338 1.14 -29.50 -2.34
C GLU A 338 1.39 -28.15 -1.70
N ILE A 339 0.39 -27.25 -1.67
CA ILE A 339 0.49 -25.92 -1.06
C ILE A 339 0.70 -26.06 0.44
N ARG A 340 -0.16 -26.82 1.09
CA ARG A 340 -0.05 -27.13 2.52
C ARG A 340 1.27 -27.84 2.85
N ALA A 341 1.67 -28.81 2.04
CA ALA A 341 2.93 -29.54 2.22
C ALA A 341 4.14 -28.59 2.13
N ALA A 342 4.15 -27.67 1.18
CA ALA A 342 5.19 -26.65 1.06
C ALA A 342 5.25 -25.71 2.28
N PHE A 343 4.10 -25.29 2.79
CA PHE A 343 4.01 -24.47 4.00
C PHE A 343 4.55 -25.20 5.24
N GLU A 344 4.12 -26.45 5.47
CA GLU A 344 4.57 -27.27 6.60
C GLU A 344 6.09 -27.58 6.52
N ALA A 345 6.60 -27.82 5.32
CA ALA A 345 8.02 -28.03 5.09
C ALA A 345 8.85 -26.76 5.41
N GLU A 346 8.34 -25.59 5.05
CA GLU A 346 9.03 -24.32 5.37
C GLU A 346 9.00 -23.99 6.87
N LEU A 347 7.88 -24.23 7.54
CA LEU A 347 7.79 -24.12 9.00
C LEU A 347 8.78 -25.03 9.71
N ALA A 348 8.92 -26.28 9.24
CA ALA A 348 9.84 -27.26 9.84
C ALA A 348 11.31 -26.79 9.76
N LYS A 349 11.74 -26.14 8.66
CA LYS A 349 13.09 -25.55 8.54
C LYS A 349 13.34 -24.48 9.61
N ASN A 350 12.30 -23.77 10.01
CA ASN A 350 12.36 -22.72 11.04
C ASN A 350 12.06 -23.25 12.46
N GLY A 351 11.98 -24.58 12.64
CA GLY A 351 11.67 -25.22 13.93
C GLY A 351 10.22 -24.99 14.39
N LEU A 352 9.33 -24.63 13.47
CA LEU A 352 7.93 -24.31 13.74
C LEU A 352 7.00 -25.45 13.28
N LYS A 353 5.75 -25.39 13.72
CA LYS A 353 4.66 -26.24 13.28
C LYS A 353 3.47 -25.42 12.82
N SER A 354 2.69 -25.98 11.90
CA SER A 354 1.42 -25.39 11.49
C SER A 354 0.48 -25.26 12.68
N LYS A 355 -0.16 -24.12 12.80
CA LYS A 355 -1.24 -23.83 13.75
C LYS A 355 -2.61 -23.76 13.07
N MET A 356 -2.65 -24.14 11.81
CA MET A 356 -3.91 -24.25 11.09
C MET A 356 -4.76 -25.39 11.69
N ARG A 357 -6.03 -25.09 11.92
CA ARG A 357 -6.98 -26.08 12.47
C ARG A 357 -7.27 -27.17 11.44
N PRO A 358 -7.14 -28.46 11.79
CA PRO A 358 -7.36 -29.58 10.86
C PRO A 358 -8.75 -29.56 10.19
N GLU A 359 -9.76 -29.04 10.87
CA GLU A 359 -11.15 -28.99 10.39
C GLU A 359 -11.31 -28.11 9.14
N LEU A 360 -10.41 -27.14 8.94
CA LEU A 360 -10.42 -26.25 7.78
C LEU A 360 -10.18 -26.99 6.44
N TYR A 361 -9.58 -28.16 6.49
CA TYR A 361 -9.24 -29.00 5.33
C TYR A 361 -10.22 -30.16 5.11
N GLN A 362 -11.28 -30.22 5.91
CA GLN A 362 -12.30 -31.28 5.77
C GLN A 362 -13.45 -30.74 4.93
N LYS A 363 -13.79 -31.47 3.85
CA LYS A 363 -14.96 -31.13 3.04
C LYS A 363 -16.21 -31.15 3.91
N THR A 364 -16.88 -30.03 3.99
CA THR A 364 -18.18 -29.94 4.63
C THR A 364 -19.24 -30.54 3.69
N SER A 365 -20.06 -31.46 4.23
CA SER A 365 -21.14 -32.14 3.50
C SER A 365 -22.31 -31.21 3.05
N GLU A 366 -22.16 -29.90 3.22
CA GLU A 366 -23.21 -28.89 2.98
C GLU A 366 -22.85 -27.83 1.91
N ARG A 367 -22.00 -28.17 0.91
CA ARG A 367 -21.76 -27.29 -0.25
C ARG A 367 -22.27 -27.90 -1.54
#